data_e03dcf1a432604c6b9246eeb2ca8223d
#
_entry.id   e03dcf1a432604c6b9246eeb2ca8223d
#
_cell.length_a   1.000
_cell.length_b   1.000
_cell.length_c   1.000
_cell.angle_alpha   90.00
_cell.angle_beta   90.00
_cell.angle_gamma   90.00
#
_symmetry.space_group_name_H-M   'P 1'
#
loop_
_entity.id
_entity.type
_entity.pdbx_description
1 polymer ?
#
loop_
_entity_poly.entity_id
_entity_poly.type
_entity_poly.pdbx_seq_one_letter_code
_entity_poly.pdbx_strand_id
1 'polypeptide(L)'
;MRNAGATVVVNGTLRDRRRAYLMHWCWRIVNEHIDPQKVPLSDEVEIRWAHLDQSGKVACTASMNAARDMVNAFGLSRLGVAPSLSSRHLIGCAIDMSISWTGPLSIADHDGKVVNIATAPWTGMNLRLQRVGEGYGVIKYKRGGRDEPHWSDTGA
;
A
#
# COMPACT_ATOMS: atom_id res chain seq x y z
N MET A 1 -13.16 -14.86 -10.14
CA MET A 1 -11.74 -15.24 -10.39
C MET A 1 -11.35 -16.49 -9.63
N ARG A 2 -11.45 -16.56 -8.29
CA ARG A 2 -11.10 -17.76 -7.52
C ARG A 2 -11.86 -19.01 -7.98
N ASN A 3 -13.16 -18.90 -8.21
CA ASN A 3 -13.97 -19.99 -8.74
C ASN A 3 -13.58 -20.43 -10.17
N ALA A 4 -12.84 -19.61 -10.89
CA ALA A 4 -12.31 -19.94 -12.22
C ALA A 4 -10.85 -20.45 -12.17
N GLY A 5 -10.32 -20.75 -10.98
CA GLY A 5 -8.99 -21.32 -10.79
C GLY A 5 -7.86 -20.32 -10.59
N ALA A 6 -8.14 -19.01 -10.44
CA ALA A 6 -7.12 -18.04 -10.10
C ALA A 6 -6.84 -18.01 -8.59
N THR A 7 -5.58 -17.90 -8.22
CA THR A 7 -5.13 -17.56 -6.87
C THR A 7 -5.20 -16.05 -6.69
N VAL A 8 -5.92 -15.59 -5.65
CA VAL A 8 -6.03 -14.17 -5.31
C VAL A 8 -5.72 -14.03 -3.82
N VAL A 9 -4.60 -13.37 -3.52
CA VAL A 9 -4.16 -13.03 -2.16
C VAL A 9 -4.41 -11.54 -1.94
N VAL A 10 -5.25 -11.21 -0.96
CA VAL A 10 -5.49 -9.83 -0.55
C VAL A 10 -4.46 -9.45 0.49
N ASN A 11 -3.64 -8.44 0.20
CA ASN A 11 -2.53 -7.98 1.04
C ASN A 11 -2.89 -6.72 1.83
N GLY A 12 -3.86 -5.93 1.36
CA GLY A 12 -4.29 -4.71 2.01
C GLY A 12 -5.63 -4.20 1.47
N THR A 13 -6.39 -3.54 2.34
CA THR A 13 -7.67 -2.91 2.01
C THR A 13 -7.72 -1.52 2.63
N LEU A 14 -8.65 -1.25 3.56
CA LEU A 14 -8.72 0.00 4.30
C LEU A 14 -7.47 0.17 5.18
N ARG A 15 -6.88 1.34 5.10
CA ARG A 15 -5.77 1.75 5.98
C ARG A 15 -6.26 2.85 6.92
N ASP A 16 -6.19 2.62 8.21
CA ASP A 16 -6.49 3.64 9.24
C ASP A 16 -5.56 4.84 9.09
N ARG A 17 -6.09 6.07 9.22
CA ARG A 17 -5.33 7.32 9.02
C ARG A 17 -4.22 7.47 10.05
N ARG A 18 -4.46 7.09 11.30
CA ARG A 18 -3.46 7.10 12.37
C ARG A 18 -2.29 6.18 12.04
N ARG A 19 -2.61 4.97 11.58
CA ARG A 19 -1.59 4.03 11.12
C ARG A 19 -0.80 4.57 9.92
N ALA A 20 -1.46 5.20 8.95
CA ALA A 20 -0.80 5.82 7.80
C ALA A 20 0.16 6.94 8.22
N TYR A 21 -0.27 7.81 9.15
CA TYR A 21 0.58 8.86 9.72
C TYR A 21 1.81 8.28 10.40
N LEU A 22 1.67 7.28 11.25
CA LEU A 22 2.78 6.62 11.93
C LEU A 22 3.75 5.97 10.94
N MET A 23 3.24 5.23 9.96
CA MET A 23 4.04 4.58 8.91
C MET A 23 4.82 5.59 8.05
N HIS A 24 4.17 6.70 7.68
CA HIS A 24 4.78 7.76 6.86
C HIS A 24 5.96 8.40 7.59
N TRP A 25 5.73 8.86 8.82
CA TRP A 25 6.74 9.65 9.53
C TRP A 25 7.87 8.80 10.10
N CYS A 26 7.61 7.59 10.61
CA CYS A 26 8.72 6.72 11.04
C CYS A 26 9.62 6.36 9.86
N TRP A 27 9.06 6.11 8.67
CA TRP A 27 9.84 5.83 7.48
C TRP A 27 10.70 7.04 7.06
N ARG A 28 10.12 8.24 7.06
CA ARG A 28 10.83 9.47 6.68
C ARG A 28 11.94 9.85 7.66
N ILE A 29 11.70 9.69 8.96
CA ILE A 29 12.74 9.92 9.98
C ILE A 29 13.94 9.02 9.71
N VAL A 30 13.71 7.73 9.42
CA VAL A 30 14.78 6.74 9.22
C VAL A 30 15.50 6.90 7.89
N ASN A 31 14.76 7.09 6.79
CA ASN A 31 15.33 7.00 5.43
C ASN A 31 15.63 8.36 4.79
N GLU A 32 14.90 9.41 5.18
CA GLU A 32 15.14 10.79 4.71
C GLU A 32 15.82 11.66 5.78
N HIS A 33 16.09 11.10 6.97
CA HIS A 33 16.72 11.81 8.10
C HIS A 33 15.97 13.09 8.52
N ILE A 34 14.63 13.05 8.43
CA ILE A 34 13.79 14.15 8.91
C ILE A 34 14.00 14.32 10.41
N ASP A 35 14.19 15.56 10.84
CA ASP A 35 14.31 15.91 12.25
C ASP A 35 12.99 15.55 12.98
N PRO A 36 13.02 14.67 14.00
CA PRO A 36 11.83 14.28 14.76
C PRO A 36 11.05 15.45 15.38
N GLN A 37 11.72 16.57 15.67
CA GLN A 37 11.07 17.78 16.18
C GLN A 37 10.22 18.51 15.12
N LYS A 38 10.51 18.29 13.83
CA LYS A 38 9.83 18.95 12.71
C LYS A 38 8.68 18.13 12.15
N VAL A 39 8.40 16.94 12.70
CA VAL A 39 7.26 16.15 12.29
C VAL A 39 5.96 16.89 12.69
N PRO A 40 5.05 17.16 11.73
CA PRO A 40 3.79 17.81 12.05
C PRO A 40 2.99 17.02 13.09
N LEU A 41 2.35 17.72 14.01
CA LEU A 41 1.43 17.09 14.96
C LEU A 41 0.21 16.52 14.22
N SER A 42 -0.40 15.51 14.81
CA SER A 42 -1.65 14.92 14.33
C SER A 42 -2.68 14.98 15.46
N ASP A 43 -3.86 15.48 15.16
CA ASP A 43 -4.97 15.48 16.13
C ASP A 43 -5.50 14.07 16.42
N GLU A 44 -5.19 13.11 15.55
CA GLU A 44 -5.64 11.71 15.67
C GLU A 44 -4.64 10.81 16.39
N VAL A 45 -3.38 11.26 16.59
CA VAL A 45 -2.30 10.43 17.16
C VAL A 45 -1.51 11.24 18.18
N GLU A 46 -1.64 10.87 19.44
CA GLU A 46 -0.79 11.40 20.48
C GLU A 46 0.56 10.66 20.51
N ILE A 47 1.56 11.22 19.83
CA ILE A 47 2.92 10.68 19.78
C ILE A 47 3.97 11.77 19.87
N ARG A 48 5.02 11.50 20.64
CA ARG A 48 6.23 12.32 20.70
C ARG A 48 7.34 11.64 19.88
N TRP A 49 7.65 12.17 18.73
CA TRP A 49 8.74 11.68 17.87
C TRP A 49 10.12 12.01 18.41
N ALA A 50 10.28 13.18 19.02
CA ALA A 50 11.54 13.60 19.65
C ALA A 50 11.58 13.11 21.10
N HIS A 51 12.39 12.10 21.37
CA HIS A 51 12.70 11.64 22.73
C HIS A 51 13.63 12.61 23.41
N LEU A 52 13.45 12.84 24.71
CA LEU A 52 14.30 13.71 25.50
C LEU A 52 15.20 12.88 26.41
N ASP A 53 16.43 13.37 26.63
CA ASP A 53 17.33 12.84 27.64
C ASP A 53 16.95 13.34 29.07
N GLN A 54 17.72 12.92 30.07
CA GLN A 54 17.49 13.32 31.46
C GLN A 54 17.66 14.83 31.70
N SER A 55 18.34 15.55 30.80
CA SER A 55 18.52 17.01 30.84
C SER A 55 17.42 17.77 30.10
N GLY A 56 16.45 17.06 29.49
CA GLY A 56 15.37 17.65 28.70
C GLY A 56 15.80 18.03 27.28
N LYS A 57 16.99 17.62 26.83
CA LYS A 57 17.46 17.82 25.45
C LYS A 57 17.04 16.65 24.57
N VAL A 58 16.91 16.91 23.26
CA VAL A 58 16.56 15.88 22.30
C VAL A 58 17.65 14.81 22.20
N ALA A 59 17.29 13.59 22.51
CA ALA A 59 18.12 12.40 22.37
C ALA A 59 17.95 11.85 20.94
N CYS A 60 18.72 12.41 19.98
CA CYS A 60 18.59 12.07 18.56
C CYS A 60 18.70 10.56 18.29
N THR A 61 19.65 9.87 18.94
CA THR A 61 19.84 8.41 18.78
C THR A 61 18.63 7.64 19.26
N ALA A 62 18.06 7.99 20.42
CA ALA A 62 16.87 7.33 20.94
C ALA A 62 15.65 7.55 20.02
N SER A 63 15.45 8.78 19.54
CA SER A 63 14.39 9.12 18.60
C SER A 63 14.50 8.32 17.27
N MET A 64 15.71 8.23 16.73
CA MET A 64 15.99 7.47 15.51
C MET A 64 15.75 5.97 15.70
N ASN A 65 16.18 5.41 16.85
CA ASN A 65 15.99 3.99 17.14
C ASN A 65 14.51 3.66 17.30
N ALA A 66 13.75 4.48 18.03
CA ALA A 66 12.30 4.30 18.17
C ALA A 66 11.58 4.34 16.81
N ALA A 67 11.95 5.28 15.94
CA ALA A 67 11.39 5.33 14.57
C ALA A 67 11.77 4.07 13.76
N ARG A 68 13.00 3.57 13.90
CA ARG A 68 13.45 2.33 13.23
C ARG A 68 12.69 1.09 13.71
N ASP A 69 12.42 1.01 15.01
CA ASP A 69 11.62 -0.09 15.57
C ASP A 69 10.21 -0.08 14.99
N MET A 70 9.60 1.11 14.81
CA MET A 70 8.31 1.24 14.13
C MET A 70 8.39 0.84 12.63
N VAL A 71 9.44 1.23 11.91
CA VAL A 71 9.67 0.81 10.51
C VAL A 71 9.70 -0.72 10.42
N ASN A 72 10.39 -1.38 11.33
CA ASN A 72 10.48 -2.84 11.39
C ASN A 72 9.12 -3.47 11.75
N ALA A 73 8.44 -2.95 12.77
CA ALA A 73 7.14 -3.45 13.22
C ALA A 73 6.05 -3.32 12.15
N PHE A 74 6.10 -2.27 11.34
CA PHE A 74 5.19 -2.08 10.22
C PHE A 74 5.63 -2.80 8.93
N GLY A 75 6.79 -3.44 8.90
CA GLY A 75 7.31 -4.14 7.71
C GLY A 75 7.73 -3.22 6.57
N LEU A 76 8.16 -1.97 6.87
CA LEU A 76 8.45 -0.93 5.88
C LEU A 76 9.91 -0.92 5.38
N SER A 77 10.77 -1.79 5.90
CA SER A 77 12.22 -1.77 5.65
C SER A 77 12.62 -1.92 4.18
N ARG A 78 11.73 -2.50 3.35
CA ARG A 78 11.96 -2.72 1.92
C ARG A 78 11.30 -1.67 1.01
N LEU A 79 10.59 -0.70 1.57
CA LEU A 79 9.94 0.33 0.78
C LEU A 79 10.96 1.35 0.29
N GLY A 80 10.90 1.70 -0.99
CA GLY A 80 11.72 2.74 -1.60
C GLY A 80 11.17 4.16 -1.41
N VAL A 81 9.93 4.29 -0.91
CA VAL A 81 9.24 5.56 -0.69
C VAL A 81 8.37 5.50 0.56
N ALA A 82 8.14 6.65 1.19
CA ALA A 82 7.25 6.73 2.34
C ALA A 82 5.81 6.33 1.98
N PRO A 83 5.10 5.59 2.84
CA PRO A 83 3.67 5.35 2.68
C PRO A 83 2.89 6.66 2.51
N SER A 84 1.99 6.73 1.53
CA SER A 84 1.24 7.96 1.22
C SER A 84 0.23 8.31 2.32
N LEU A 85 0.11 9.63 2.60
CA LEU A 85 -0.93 10.20 3.44
C LEU A 85 -2.23 10.55 2.67
N SER A 86 -2.23 10.36 1.35
CA SER A 86 -3.38 10.64 0.46
C SER A 86 -3.80 9.42 -0.38
N SER A 87 -3.44 8.22 0.07
CA SER A 87 -3.77 6.97 -0.64
C SER A 87 -5.28 6.69 -0.64
N ARG A 88 -5.79 6.07 -1.72
CA ARG A 88 -7.17 5.58 -1.82
C ARG A 88 -7.51 4.52 -0.77
N HIS A 89 -6.52 3.85 -0.18
CA HIS A 89 -6.70 2.97 0.97
C HIS A 89 -7.27 3.70 2.21
N LEU A 90 -7.01 5.01 2.37
CA LEU A 90 -7.48 5.79 3.53
C LEU A 90 -8.99 6.05 3.54
N ILE A 91 -9.64 5.84 2.40
CA ILE A 91 -11.08 6.02 2.23
C ILE A 91 -11.78 4.73 1.79
N GLY A 92 -11.08 3.59 1.86
CA GLY A 92 -11.63 2.27 1.52
C GLY A 92 -11.86 2.04 0.03
N CYS A 93 -11.28 2.85 -0.85
CA CYS A 93 -11.44 2.78 -2.30
C CYS A 93 -10.22 2.17 -3.01
N ALA A 94 -9.41 1.40 -2.30
CA ALA A 94 -8.29 0.64 -2.86
C ALA A 94 -8.15 -0.74 -2.21
N ILE A 95 -7.55 -1.66 -2.97
CA ILE A 95 -7.21 -3.01 -2.52
C ILE A 95 -5.87 -3.43 -3.13
N ASP A 96 -5.00 -3.99 -2.31
CA ASP A 96 -3.77 -4.63 -2.76
C ASP A 96 -4.03 -6.13 -2.93
N MET A 97 -3.91 -6.62 -4.18
CA MET A 97 -4.14 -8.02 -4.52
C MET A 97 -2.98 -8.56 -5.36
N SER A 98 -2.39 -9.66 -4.91
CA SER A 98 -1.54 -10.51 -5.74
C SER A 98 -2.42 -11.53 -6.44
N ILE A 99 -2.42 -11.51 -7.77
CA ILE A 99 -3.27 -12.38 -8.60
C ILE A 99 -2.37 -13.22 -9.48
N SER A 100 -2.60 -14.53 -9.51
CA SER A 100 -1.91 -15.45 -10.43
C SER A 100 -2.81 -16.62 -10.83
N TRP A 101 -2.54 -17.21 -12.00
CA TRP A 101 -3.20 -18.43 -12.48
C TRP A 101 -2.30 -19.16 -13.47
N THR A 102 -2.73 -20.35 -13.89
CA THR A 102 -2.00 -21.17 -14.89
C THR A 102 -2.94 -21.54 -16.05
N GLY A 103 -2.46 -21.38 -17.26
CA GLY A 103 -3.25 -21.65 -18.47
C GLY A 103 -4.37 -20.65 -18.73
N PRO A 104 -5.31 -20.95 -19.63
CA PRO A 104 -6.44 -20.07 -19.93
C PRO A 104 -7.35 -19.85 -18.71
N LEU A 105 -7.77 -18.60 -18.48
CA LEU A 105 -8.70 -18.22 -17.41
C LEU A 105 -9.99 -17.68 -18.02
N SER A 106 -11.14 -18.31 -17.73
CA SER A 106 -12.47 -17.87 -18.18
C SER A 106 -13.21 -17.22 -17.02
N ILE A 107 -13.50 -15.92 -17.12
CA ILE A 107 -14.19 -15.14 -16.08
C ILE A 107 -15.30 -14.29 -16.71
N ALA A 108 -16.35 -13.98 -15.95
CA ALA A 108 -17.37 -13.04 -16.39
C ALA A 108 -16.87 -11.60 -16.29
N ASP A 109 -17.22 -10.75 -17.24
CA ASP A 109 -17.14 -9.29 -17.11
C ASP A 109 -18.36 -8.74 -16.35
N HIS A 110 -18.45 -7.41 -16.21
CA HIS A 110 -19.52 -6.73 -15.46
C HIS A 110 -20.92 -6.91 -16.09
N ASP A 111 -20.98 -7.20 -17.40
CA ASP A 111 -22.23 -7.50 -18.12
C ASP A 111 -22.60 -9.00 -18.06
N GLY A 112 -21.81 -9.82 -17.35
CA GLY A 112 -21.99 -11.26 -17.28
C GLY A 112 -21.45 -12.04 -18.47
N LYS A 113 -20.82 -11.38 -19.45
CA LYS A 113 -20.23 -12.03 -20.62
C LYS A 113 -18.93 -12.72 -20.26
N VAL A 114 -18.76 -13.97 -20.70
CA VAL A 114 -17.54 -14.73 -20.46
C VAL A 114 -16.38 -14.17 -21.29
N VAL A 115 -15.30 -13.79 -20.61
CA VAL A 115 -14.03 -13.36 -21.19
C VAL A 115 -12.99 -14.45 -20.95
N ASN A 116 -12.43 -14.98 -22.05
CA ASN A 116 -11.34 -15.96 -21.98
C ASN A 116 -9.99 -15.24 -22.09
N ILE A 117 -9.15 -15.36 -21.05
CA ILE A 117 -7.80 -14.80 -20.99
C ILE A 117 -6.81 -15.94 -21.26
N ALA A 118 -6.33 -16.04 -22.49
CA ALA A 118 -5.48 -17.13 -22.97
C ALA A 118 -4.03 -16.70 -23.26
N THR A 119 -3.60 -15.52 -22.78
CA THR A 119 -2.26 -14.96 -23.03
C THR A 119 -1.58 -14.55 -21.74
N ALA A 120 -0.25 -14.68 -21.70
CA ALA A 120 0.57 -14.14 -20.60
C ALA A 120 0.52 -12.59 -20.55
N PRO A 121 0.90 -11.99 -19.42
CA PRO A 121 1.29 -12.62 -18.18
C PRO A 121 0.10 -13.23 -17.42
N TRP A 122 0.34 -14.34 -16.70
CA TRP A 122 -0.66 -15.05 -15.90
C TRP A 122 -0.76 -14.45 -14.48
N THR A 123 -0.81 -13.13 -14.40
CA THR A 123 -0.82 -12.35 -13.15
C THR A 123 -1.76 -11.14 -13.27
N GLY A 124 -1.90 -10.37 -12.18
CA GLY A 124 -2.60 -9.08 -12.15
C GLY A 124 -2.12 -8.06 -13.20
N MET A 125 -0.94 -8.29 -13.81
CA MET A 125 -0.40 -7.45 -14.89
C MET A 125 -0.97 -7.75 -16.26
N ASN A 126 -1.84 -8.77 -16.42
CA ASN A 126 -2.49 -9.08 -17.67
C ASN A 126 -3.47 -7.99 -18.11
N LEU A 127 -3.23 -7.38 -19.26
CA LEU A 127 -4.04 -6.26 -19.77
C LEU A 127 -5.52 -6.63 -19.99
N ARG A 128 -5.80 -7.88 -20.36
CA ARG A 128 -7.18 -8.33 -20.57
C ARG A 128 -7.93 -8.48 -19.23
N LEU A 129 -7.23 -8.96 -18.18
CA LEU A 129 -7.76 -8.97 -16.83
C LEU A 129 -8.02 -7.54 -16.31
N GLN A 130 -7.09 -6.61 -16.59
CA GLN A 130 -7.25 -5.21 -16.17
C GLN A 130 -8.50 -4.57 -16.80
N ARG A 131 -8.77 -4.82 -18.08
CA ARG A 131 -10.00 -4.35 -18.75
C ARG A 131 -11.27 -4.95 -18.14
N VAL A 132 -11.24 -6.21 -17.72
CA VAL A 132 -12.37 -6.80 -16.98
C VAL A 132 -12.54 -6.10 -15.64
N GLY A 133 -11.45 -5.84 -14.90
CA GLY A 133 -11.47 -5.09 -13.65
C GLY A 133 -12.03 -3.67 -13.81
N GLU A 134 -11.64 -2.96 -14.88
CA GLU A 134 -12.14 -1.61 -15.20
C GLU A 134 -13.67 -1.60 -15.35
N GLY A 135 -14.26 -2.62 -15.97
CA GLY A 135 -15.72 -2.75 -16.07
C GLY A 135 -16.41 -2.87 -14.71
N TYR A 136 -15.76 -3.45 -13.73
CA TYR A 136 -16.25 -3.51 -12.34
C TYR A 136 -15.88 -2.26 -11.50
N GLY A 137 -15.27 -1.22 -12.09
CA GLY A 137 -14.77 -0.04 -11.38
C GLY A 137 -13.52 -0.30 -10.55
N VAL A 138 -12.79 -1.40 -10.82
CA VAL A 138 -11.55 -1.78 -10.14
C VAL A 138 -10.39 -1.61 -11.10
N ILE A 139 -9.71 -0.47 -10.99
CA ILE A 139 -8.71 -0.01 -11.94
C ILE A 139 -7.31 -0.33 -11.41
N LYS A 140 -6.51 -0.97 -12.27
CA LYS A 140 -5.11 -1.27 -11.97
C LYS A 140 -4.30 0.03 -11.84
N TYR A 141 -3.39 0.08 -10.83
CA TYR A 141 -2.46 1.19 -10.68
C TYR A 141 -1.63 1.41 -11.96
N LYS A 142 -1.68 2.65 -12.49
CA LYS A 142 -1.12 2.99 -13.81
C LYS A 142 0.22 3.73 -13.76
N ARG A 143 0.69 4.13 -12.57
CA ARG A 143 1.91 4.92 -12.42
C ARG A 143 3.17 4.06 -12.31
N GLY A 144 3.66 3.57 -13.45
CA GLY A 144 5.04 3.10 -13.57
C GLY A 144 5.37 1.72 -13.00
N GLY A 145 4.43 0.80 -12.83
CA GLY A 145 4.69 -0.61 -12.51
C GLY A 145 5.32 -0.89 -11.14
N ARG A 146 5.46 0.12 -10.29
CA ARG A 146 6.12 0.00 -8.97
C ARG A 146 5.22 -0.55 -7.86
N ASP A 147 3.91 -0.67 -8.12
CA ASP A 147 2.93 -1.16 -7.16
C ASP A 147 2.01 -2.19 -7.85
N GLU A 148 2.59 -3.35 -8.15
CA GLU A 148 1.89 -4.42 -8.87
C GLU A 148 0.61 -4.89 -8.16
N PRO A 149 0.54 -5.03 -6.82
CA PRO A 149 -0.68 -5.47 -6.16
C PRO A 149 -1.79 -4.43 -6.13
N HIS A 150 -1.51 -3.14 -6.34
CA HIS A 150 -2.46 -2.05 -6.10
C HIS A 150 -3.54 -1.93 -7.18
N TRP A 151 -4.81 -1.88 -6.73
CA TRP A 151 -6.01 -1.59 -7.53
C TRP A 151 -6.88 -0.59 -6.75
N SER A 152 -7.51 0.35 -7.45
CA SER A 152 -8.40 1.33 -6.83
C SER A 152 -9.54 1.71 -7.77
N ASP A 153 -10.45 2.56 -7.31
CA ASP A 153 -11.52 3.12 -8.13
C ASP A 153 -11.04 4.14 -9.19
N THR A 154 -9.81 4.65 -9.05
CA THR A 154 -9.20 5.65 -9.95
C THR A 154 -7.94 5.18 -10.66
N GLY A 155 -7.35 4.06 -10.25
CA GLY A 155 -6.04 3.61 -10.71
C GLY A 155 -4.87 4.46 -10.17
N ALA A 156 -5.08 5.15 -9.03
CA ALA A 156 -4.09 5.99 -8.35
C ALA A 156 -3.84 5.52 -6.92
#